data_ad15b968a98ca79d4bd54883b1e4f94c
#
_entry.id   ad15b968a98ca79d4bd54883b1e4f94c
#
_cell.length_a   1.000
_cell.length_b   1.000
_cell.length_c   1.000
_cell.angle_alpha   90.00
_cell.angle_beta   90.00
_cell.angle_gamma   90.00
#
_symmetry.space_group_name_H-M   'P 1'
#
loop_
_entity.id
_entity.type
_entity.pdbx_description
1 polymer ?
#
loop_
_entity_poly.entity_id
_entity_poly.type
_entity_poly.pdbx_seq_one_letter_code
_entity_poly.pdbx_strand_id
1 'polypeptide(L)'
;MILLDGRPENQFYAEAKHGKARAAGRLPGSVMLFQENAYNVANNTIKSEAELTEIFSDYINEDVVSYCNTGHWAANNWFVLSEILGNKNVKLYDGSMVEWTEDPSRPLETSGPSNLDKLMCMIG
;
A
#
# COMPACT_ATOMS: atom_id res chain seq x y z
N MET A 1 -10.45 -3.69 10.03
CA MET A 1 -9.76 -2.55 9.38
C MET A 1 -8.59 -3.08 8.55
N ILE A 2 -8.47 -2.61 7.33
CA ILE A 2 -7.39 -3.00 6.42
C ILE A 2 -6.34 -1.88 6.40
N LEU A 3 -5.07 -2.25 6.63
CA LEU A 3 -3.93 -1.35 6.46
C LEU A 3 -3.39 -1.57 5.04
N LEU A 4 -3.55 -0.57 4.18
CA LEU A 4 -3.21 -0.66 2.76
C LEU A 4 -1.92 0.10 2.48
N ASP A 5 -0.85 -0.64 2.15
CA ASP A 5 0.46 -0.09 1.86
C ASP A 5 0.59 0.22 0.37
N GLY A 6 0.80 1.49 0.05
CA GLY A 6 0.94 1.97 -1.34
C GLY A 6 2.36 1.94 -1.88
N ARG A 7 3.32 1.41 -1.13
CA ARG A 7 4.73 1.36 -1.53
C ARG A 7 5.02 0.19 -2.48
N PRO A 8 6.15 0.24 -3.20
CA PRO A 8 6.57 -0.89 -4.02
C PRO A 8 6.93 -2.13 -3.17
N GLU A 9 6.92 -3.29 -3.81
CA GLU A 9 7.12 -4.59 -3.18
C GLU A 9 8.41 -4.67 -2.35
N ASN A 10 9.52 -4.15 -2.87
CA ASN A 10 10.80 -4.21 -2.16
C ASN A 10 10.76 -3.46 -0.82
N GLN A 11 10.01 -2.38 -0.72
CA GLN A 11 9.85 -1.66 0.54
C GLN A 11 8.87 -2.37 1.47
N PHE A 12 7.83 -2.97 0.92
CA PHE A 12 6.86 -3.74 1.70
C PHE A 12 7.52 -4.93 2.41
N TYR A 13 8.43 -5.61 1.74
CA TYR A 13 9.15 -6.78 2.27
C TYR A 13 10.49 -6.44 2.92
N ALA A 14 10.74 -5.17 3.24
CA ALA A 14 11.94 -4.72 3.94
C ALA A 14 13.26 -4.95 3.18
N GLU A 15 13.21 -5.12 1.87
CA GLU A 15 14.42 -5.24 1.02
C GLU A 15 15.02 -3.85 0.73
N ALA A 16 14.21 -2.80 0.88
CA ALA A 16 14.62 -1.41 0.71
C ALA A 16 13.77 -0.53 1.64
N LYS A 17 14.18 0.72 1.82
CA LYS A 17 13.42 1.70 2.58
C LYS A 17 13.58 3.10 1.98
N HIS A 18 12.64 3.98 2.28
CA HIS A 18 12.76 5.40 1.96
C HIS A 18 13.90 6.00 2.78
N GLY A 19 14.66 6.91 2.18
CA GLY A 19 15.83 7.52 2.84
C GLY A 19 15.51 8.21 4.16
N LYS A 20 14.29 8.71 4.35
CA LYS A 20 13.87 9.40 5.58
C LYS A 20 13.29 8.45 6.62
N ALA A 21 12.96 7.22 6.28
CA ALA A 21 12.51 6.22 7.25
C ALA A 21 13.72 5.69 8.03
N ARG A 22 13.55 5.49 9.33
CA ARG A 22 14.64 5.03 10.19
C ARG A 22 14.85 3.52 10.18
N ALA A 23 13.84 2.78 9.72
CA ALA A 23 13.91 1.33 9.65
C ALA A 23 13.10 0.82 8.45
N ALA A 24 13.50 -0.35 7.93
CA ALA A 24 12.77 -1.05 6.89
C ALA A 24 11.65 -1.89 7.49
N GLY A 25 10.57 -2.12 6.73
CA GLY A 25 9.45 -2.94 7.17
C GLY A 25 8.11 -2.26 6.90
N ARG A 26 7.04 -2.92 7.35
CA ARG A 26 5.66 -2.44 7.18
C ARG A 26 4.91 -2.46 8.50
N LEU A 27 3.76 -1.80 8.53
CA LEU A 27 2.85 -1.91 9.67
C LEU A 27 2.36 -3.36 9.77
N PRO A 28 2.35 -3.96 10.98
CA PRO A 28 1.93 -5.35 11.13
C PRO A 28 0.52 -5.59 10.60
N GLY A 29 0.34 -6.67 9.85
CA GLY A 29 -0.95 -7.06 9.28
C GLY A 29 -1.35 -6.31 8.01
N SER A 30 -0.49 -5.43 7.46
CA SER A 30 -0.83 -4.69 6.26
C SER A 30 -0.82 -5.56 5.00
N VAL A 31 -1.59 -5.11 4.01
CA VAL A 31 -1.61 -5.66 2.66
C VAL A 31 -1.05 -4.64 1.69
N MET A 32 -0.52 -5.11 0.57
CA MET A 32 0.14 -4.26 -0.42
C MET A 32 -0.76 -3.97 -1.60
N LEU A 33 -0.82 -2.69 -2.00
CA LEU A 33 -1.37 -2.29 -3.28
C LEU A 33 -0.57 -1.08 -3.78
N PHE A 34 0.47 -1.35 -4.58
CA PHE A 34 1.35 -0.29 -5.07
C PHE A 34 0.53 0.74 -5.86
N GLN A 35 0.71 2.00 -5.53
CA GLN A 35 -0.12 3.09 -6.06
C GLN A 35 -0.07 3.20 -7.60
N GLU A 36 1.01 2.74 -8.26
CA GLU A 36 1.09 2.73 -9.72
C GLU A 36 0.09 1.78 -10.38
N ASN A 37 -0.47 0.84 -9.63
CA ASN A 37 -1.51 -0.05 -10.16
C ASN A 37 -2.77 0.71 -10.62
N ALA A 38 -2.97 1.93 -10.12
CA ALA A 38 -4.08 2.79 -10.53
C ALA A 38 -3.82 3.55 -11.83
N TYR A 39 -2.63 3.46 -12.40
CA TYR A 39 -2.21 4.27 -13.55
C TYR A 39 -1.81 3.43 -14.75
N ASN A 40 -2.02 3.98 -15.93
CA ASN A 40 -1.40 3.52 -17.17
C ASN A 40 -0.03 4.18 -17.27
N VAL A 41 1.02 3.49 -16.88
CA VAL A 41 2.37 4.06 -16.74
C VAL A 41 2.89 4.57 -18.09
N ALA A 42 2.53 3.90 -19.19
CA ALA A 42 2.99 4.24 -20.53
C ALA A 42 2.56 5.65 -20.99
N ASN A 43 1.41 6.12 -20.55
CA ASN A 43 0.88 7.44 -20.95
C ASN A 43 0.54 8.35 -19.77
N ASN A 44 0.89 7.91 -18.56
CA ASN A 44 0.71 8.66 -17.31
C ASN A 44 -0.75 9.12 -17.09
N THR A 45 -1.70 8.24 -17.39
CA THR A 45 -3.13 8.48 -17.17
C THR A 45 -3.67 7.52 -16.12
N ILE A 46 -4.70 7.95 -15.39
CA ILE A 46 -5.40 7.07 -14.45
C ILE A 46 -6.23 6.03 -15.24
N LYS A 47 -6.31 4.82 -14.71
CA LYS A 47 -7.10 3.75 -15.32
C LYS A 47 -8.59 4.06 -15.26
N SER A 48 -9.39 3.37 -16.08
CA SER A 48 -10.84 3.55 -16.08
C SER A 48 -11.47 3.11 -14.76
N GLU A 49 -12.66 3.63 -14.48
CA GLU A 49 -13.41 3.24 -13.27
C GLU A 49 -13.63 1.72 -13.21
N ALA A 50 -13.91 1.08 -14.36
CA ALA A 50 -14.11 -0.36 -14.41
C ALA A 50 -12.84 -1.13 -14.03
N GLU A 51 -11.67 -0.71 -14.53
CA GLU A 51 -10.38 -1.30 -14.18
C GLU A 51 -10.04 -1.07 -12.71
N LEU A 52 -10.27 0.13 -12.19
CA LEU A 52 -10.04 0.47 -10.80
C LEU A 52 -10.95 -0.32 -9.87
N THR A 53 -12.21 -0.53 -10.24
CA THR A 53 -13.16 -1.34 -9.47
C THR A 53 -12.64 -2.76 -9.31
N GLU A 54 -12.06 -3.34 -10.35
CA GLU A 54 -11.48 -4.68 -10.30
C GLU A 54 -10.24 -4.73 -9.40
N ILE A 55 -9.32 -3.77 -9.59
CA ILE A 55 -8.06 -3.71 -8.82
C ILE A 55 -8.31 -3.52 -7.32
N PHE A 56 -9.25 -2.65 -6.97
CA PHE A 56 -9.55 -2.28 -5.58
C PHE A 56 -10.74 -3.06 -4.98
N SER A 57 -11.23 -4.10 -5.66
CA SER A 57 -12.49 -4.80 -5.30
C SER A 57 -12.56 -5.25 -3.84
N ASP A 58 -11.44 -5.70 -3.27
CA ASP A 58 -11.39 -6.18 -1.88
C ASP A 58 -11.49 -5.06 -0.85
N TYR A 59 -11.38 -3.80 -1.28
CA TYR A 59 -11.24 -2.65 -0.37
C TYR A 59 -12.38 -1.64 -0.49
N ILE A 60 -13.25 -1.75 -1.50
CA ILE A 60 -14.27 -0.73 -1.80
C ILE A 60 -15.26 -0.55 -0.66
N ASN A 61 -15.62 -1.63 0.02
CA ASN A 61 -16.65 -1.62 1.07
C ASN A 61 -16.08 -1.88 2.48
N GLU A 62 -14.77 -1.75 2.65
CA GLU A 62 -14.11 -2.05 3.91
C GLU A 62 -13.58 -0.78 4.59
N ASP A 63 -13.33 -0.87 5.90
CA ASP A 63 -12.61 0.16 6.62
C ASP A 63 -11.13 0.06 6.25
N VAL A 64 -10.59 1.07 5.59
CA VAL A 64 -9.22 1.06 5.07
C VAL A 64 -8.43 2.25 5.60
N VAL A 65 -7.20 2.01 5.99
CA VAL A 65 -6.21 3.06 6.24
C VAL A 65 -5.12 2.92 5.18
N SER A 66 -4.97 3.94 4.35
CA SER A 66 -3.95 3.99 3.30
C SER A 66 -2.70 4.67 3.83
N TYR A 67 -1.54 4.06 3.60
CA TYR A 67 -0.25 4.62 4.01
C TYR A 67 0.84 4.31 2.99
N CYS A 68 1.97 5.02 3.09
CA CYS A 68 3.18 4.75 2.30
C CYS A 68 4.43 5.19 3.08
N ASN A 69 5.30 6.01 2.54
CA ASN A 69 6.46 6.56 3.28
C ASN A 69 6.16 7.93 3.87
N THR A 70 5.68 8.87 3.04
CA THR A 70 5.43 10.28 3.40
C THR A 70 3.98 10.72 3.18
N GLY A 71 3.11 9.81 2.76
CA GLY A 71 1.69 10.08 2.49
C GLY A 71 1.36 10.37 1.03
N HIS A 72 2.32 10.69 0.17
CA HIS A 72 2.06 11.04 -1.24
C HIS A 72 1.44 9.91 -2.05
N TRP A 73 2.04 8.72 -2.03
CA TRP A 73 1.49 7.55 -2.74
C TRP A 73 0.19 7.06 -2.11
N ALA A 74 0.13 7.13 -0.78
CA ALA A 74 -1.07 6.73 -0.05
C ALA A 74 -2.26 7.64 -0.38
N ALA A 75 -2.02 8.90 -0.65
CA ALA A 75 -3.06 9.85 -1.05
C ALA A 75 -3.70 9.45 -2.39
N ASN A 76 -2.93 8.86 -3.31
CA ASN A 76 -3.46 8.35 -4.57
C ASN A 76 -4.42 7.18 -4.34
N ASN A 77 -4.05 6.21 -3.51
CA ASN A 77 -4.94 5.09 -3.19
C ASN A 77 -6.20 5.56 -2.45
N TRP A 78 -6.01 6.50 -1.51
CA TRP A 78 -7.14 7.11 -0.80
C TRP A 78 -8.09 7.82 -1.78
N PHE A 79 -7.55 8.59 -2.70
CA PHE A 79 -8.34 9.33 -3.70
C PHE A 79 -9.17 8.36 -4.57
N VAL A 80 -8.53 7.29 -5.06
CA VAL A 80 -9.23 6.29 -5.87
C VAL A 80 -10.38 5.66 -5.08
N LEU A 81 -10.12 5.20 -3.87
CA LEU A 81 -11.15 4.55 -3.05
C LEU A 81 -12.24 5.52 -2.63
N SER A 82 -11.89 6.70 -2.13
CA SER A 82 -12.83 7.68 -1.61
C SER A 82 -13.62 8.38 -2.70
N GLU A 83 -12.92 8.94 -3.69
CA GLU A 83 -13.53 9.88 -4.63
C GLU A 83 -14.00 9.22 -5.93
N ILE A 84 -13.36 8.16 -6.36
CA ILE A 84 -13.74 7.47 -7.60
C ILE A 84 -14.67 6.30 -7.30
N LEU A 85 -14.33 5.46 -6.31
CA LEU A 85 -15.05 4.23 -6.00
C LEU A 85 -16.06 4.36 -4.84
N GLY A 86 -16.12 5.51 -4.19
CA GLY A 86 -17.15 5.82 -3.22
C GLY A 86 -17.01 5.18 -1.84
N ASN A 87 -15.81 4.73 -1.46
CA ASN A 87 -15.58 4.23 -0.10
C ASN A 87 -15.58 5.39 0.89
N LYS A 88 -16.57 5.42 1.79
CA LYS A 88 -16.72 6.48 2.79
C LYS A 88 -15.93 6.24 4.07
N ASN A 89 -15.31 5.08 4.21
CA ASN A 89 -14.61 4.64 5.42
C ASN A 89 -13.09 4.51 5.20
N VAL A 90 -12.56 5.02 4.10
CA VAL A 90 -11.12 5.05 3.86
C VAL A 90 -10.50 6.27 4.51
N LYS A 91 -9.38 6.07 5.20
CA LYS A 91 -8.61 7.12 5.86
C LYS A 91 -7.19 7.13 5.33
N LEU A 92 -6.55 8.28 5.42
CA LEU A 92 -5.16 8.47 5.05
C LEU A 92 -4.30 8.61 6.31
N TYR A 93 -3.29 7.76 6.47
CA TYR A 93 -2.25 7.97 7.48
C TYR A 93 -1.12 8.79 6.83
N ASP A 94 -1.24 10.09 6.93
CA ASP A 94 -0.36 11.03 6.24
C ASP A 94 1.11 10.92 6.65
N GLY A 95 1.39 10.73 7.94
CA GLY A 95 2.75 10.57 8.45
C GLY A 95 3.46 9.32 7.95
N SER A 96 2.71 8.25 7.73
CA SER A 96 3.18 6.99 7.13
C SER A 96 4.44 6.43 7.80
N MET A 97 5.28 5.71 7.04
CA MET A 97 6.43 5.00 7.62
C MET A 97 7.51 5.94 8.14
N VAL A 98 7.67 7.11 7.58
CA VAL A 98 8.65 8.09 8.10
C VAL A 98 8.28 8.49 9.54
N GLU A 99 7.02 8.76 9.82
CA GLU A 99 6.56 9.06 11.18
C GLU A 99 6.56 7.82 12.07
N TRP A 100 6.02 6.69 11.57
CA TRP A 100 5.92 5.45 12.35
C TRP A 100 7.28 4.98 12.86
N THR A 101 8.32 5.03 12.01
CA THR A 101 9.66 4.54 12.35
C THR A 101 10.48 5.51 13.21
N GLU A 102 9.99 6.70 13.48
CA GLU A 102 10.67 7.64 14.41
C GLU A 102 10.76 7.07 15.81
N ASP A 103 9.78 6.27 16.23
CA ASP A 103 9.79 5.61 17.52
C ASP A 103 10.19 4.14 17.35
N PRO A 104 11.40 3.74 17.78
CA PRO A 104 11.87 2.37 17.56
C PRO A 104 11.10 1.32 18.36
N SER A 105 10.26 1.73 19.31
CA SER A 105 9.40 0.80 20.06
C SER A 105 8.16 0.37 19.27
N ARG A 106 7.80 1.07 18.19
CA ARG A 106 6.65 0.71 17.36
C ARG A 106 6.96 -0.51 16.52
N PRO A 107 6.06 -1.52 16.49
CA PRO A 107 6.34 -2.77 15.82
C PRO A 107 6.40 -2.64 14.30
N LEU A 108 7.26 -3.45 13.67
CA LEU A 108 7.39 -3.55 12.23
C LEU A 108 7.35 -5.03 11.82
N GLU A 109 6.74 -5.29 10.69
CA GLU A 109 6.77 -6.60 10.05
C GLU A 109 7.79 -6.56 8.91
N THR A 110 8.78 -7.46 8.95
CA THR A 110 9.89 -7.45 7.99
C THR A 110 9.94 -8.71 7.14
N SER A 111 9.11 -9.71 7.43
CA SER A 111 9.12 -10.98 6.71
C SER A 111 8.67 -10.82 5.26
N GLY A 112 9.44 -11.38 4.33
CA GLY A 112 9.05 -11.50 2.93
C GLY A 112 8.39 -12.85 2.68
N PRO A 113 7.89 -13.07 1.45
CA PRO A 113 7.38 -14.39 1.09
C PRO A 113 8.51 -15.40 1.10
N SER A 114 8.24 -16.60 1.62
CA SER A 114 9.19 -17.71 1.57
C SER A 114 9.42 -18.14 0.12
N ASN A 115 10.49 -18.92 -0.11
CA ASN A 115 10.72 -19.49 -1.45
C ASN A 115 9.56 -20.37 -1.90
N LEU A 116 8.93 -21.08 -0.96
CA LEU A 116 7.75 -21.87 -1.27
C LEU A 116 6.57 -21.02 -1.68
N ASP A 117 6.33 -19.91 -0.96
CA ASP A 117 5.25 -18.97 -1.29
C ASP A 117 5.44 -18.35 -2.67
N LYS A 118 6.68 -17.97 -2.99
CA LYS A 118 7.03 -17.44 -4.33
C LYS A 118 6.76 -18.47 -5.41
N LEU A 119 7.15 -19.73 -5.17
CA LEU A 119 6.90 -20.82 -6.10
C LEU A 119 5.39 -21.05 -6.31
N MET A 120 4.62 -21.05 -5.24
CA MET A 120 3.17 -21.23 -5.31
C MET A 120 2.50 -20.10 -6.08
N CYS A 121 2.96 -18.86 -5.94
CA CYS A 121 2.47 -17.74 -6.74
C CYS A 121 2.78 -17.90 -8.23
N MET A 122 3.93 -18.52 -8.57
CA MET A 122 4.33 -18.72 -9.97
C MET A 122 3.53 -19.80 -10.66
N ILE A 123 3.07 -20.81 -9.94
CA ILE A 123 2.34 -21.97 -10.50
C ILE A 123 0.84 -21.93 -10.20
N GLY A 124 0.42 -21.06 -9.33
CA GLY A 124 -0.98 -20.86 -8.98
C GLY A 124 -1.62 -19.80 -9.86
#